data_fa390fa8589ebe1bd9afe2a50102dba9
#
_entry.id   fa390fa8589ebe1bd9afe2a50102dba9
#
_cell.length_a   1.000
_cell.length_b   1.000
_cell.length_c   1.000
_cell.angle_alpha   90.00
_cell.angle_beta   90.00
_cell.angle_gamma   90.00
#
_symmetry.space_group_name_H-M   'P 1'
#
loop_
_entity.id
_entity.type
_entity.pdbx_description
1 polymer ?
#
loop_
_entity_poly.entity_id
_entity_poly.type
_entity_poly.pdbx_seq_one_letter_code
_entity_poly.pdbx_strand_id
1 'polypeptide(L)'
;MNWINGGIDRDSTLAPLPDVANRFQALYDSFWNQAHLAPSTLELCRLRLAQLHRSAADWSRVDCEIDAEKREHLADWSSHESFSDAERACLEFTEIYAMDVQAISDELAEAVKAHYGDAGLVTLVEALGIFDGMTRLSLLWQLASVEH
;
A
#
# COMPACT_ATOMS: atom_id res chain seq x y z
N MET A 1 -17.56 11.21 -12.34
CA MET A 1 -17.72 12.69 -12.25
C MET A 1 -16.44 13.28 -11.71
N ASN A 2 -15.92 14.27 -12.37
CA ASN A 2 -14.74 14.98 -11.87
C ASN A 2 -15.19 16.23 -11.10
N TRP A 3 -14.93 16.26 -9.79
CA TRP A 3 -15.38 17.35 -8.93
C TRP A 3 -14.47 18.58 -8.97
N ILE A 4 -13.27 18.44 -9.55
CA ILE A 4 -12.33 19.54 -9.76
C ILE A 4 -11.83 19.55 -11.20
N ASN A 5 -11.56 20.73 -11.72
CA ASN A 5 -11.01 20.87 -13.06
C ASN A 5 -9.57 20.34 -13.13
N GLY A 6 -9.31 19.44 -14.08
CA GLY A 6 -7.98 18.90 -14.34
C GLY A 6 -7.52 17.77 -13.41
N GLY A 7 -8.36 17.29 -12.50
CA GLY A 7 -8.03 16.17 -11.61
C GLY A 7 -8.15 14.83 -12.33
N ILE A 8 -7.12 14.42 -13.07
CA ILE A 8 -7.07 13.17 -13.84
C ILE A 8 -6.12 12.13 -13.25
N ASP A 9 -5.19 12.55 -12.44
CA ASP A 9 -4.23 11.72 -11.72
C ASP A 9 -4.04 12.23 -10.28
N ARG A 10 -3.24 11.53 -9.49
CA ARG A 10 -2.99 11.91 -8.09
C ARG A 10 -2.40 13.31 -7.96
N ASP A 11 -1.41 13.63 -8.76
CA ASP A 11 -0.69 14.92 -8.66
C ASP A 11 -1.60 16.09 -9.02
N SER A 12 -2.35 15.99 -10.12
CA SER A 12 -3.29 17.04 -10.53
C SER A 12 -4.45 17.18 -9.55
N THR A 13 -4.88 16.09 -8.90
CA THR A 13 -5.91 16.12 -7.86
C THR A 13 -5.45 16.87 -6.61
N LEU A 14 -4.17 16.76 -6.25
CA LEU A 14 -3.59 17.44 -5.09
C LEU A 14 -3.06 18.84 -5.41
N ALA A 15 -2.95 19.21 -6.69
CA ALA A 15 -2.38 20.49 -7.12
C ALA A 15 -3.06 21.74 -6.52
N PRO A 16 -4.38 21.77 -6.22
CA PRO A 16 -5.00 22.92 -5.53
C PRO A 16 -4.44 23.19 -4.13
N LEU A 17 -3.74 22.25 -3.51
CA LEU A 17 -3.13 22.36 -2.18
C LEU A 17 -1.61 22.10 -2.28
N PRO A 18 -0.83 23.01 -2.88
CA PRO A 18 0.57 22.71 -3.20
C PRO A 18 1.43 22.42 -1.96
N ASP A 19 1.22 23.11 -0.83
CA ASP A 19 1.97 22.86 0.40
C ASP A 19 1.65 21.47 0.98
N VAL A 20 0.39 21.07 0.96
CA VAL A 20 -0.04 19.73 1.40
C VAL A 20 0.50 18.69 0.46
N ALA A 21 0.41 18.90 -0.86
CA ALA A 21 0.92 17.99 -1.88
C ALA A 21 2.42 17.72 -1.70
N ASN A 22 3.21 18.78 -1.47
CA ASN A 22 4.66 18.68 -1.27
C ASN A 22 5.01 17.91 0.01
N ARG A 23 4.30 18.17 1.10
CA ARG A 23 4.53 17.46 2.38
C ARG A 23 4.09 16.02 2.30
N PHE A 24 2.96 15.75 1.63
CA PHE A 24 2.51 14.39 1.37
C PHE A 24 3.53 13.62 0.53
N GLN A 25 4.06 14.22 -0.53
CA GLN A 25 5.05 13.57 -1.38
C GLN A 25 6.33 13.24 -0.61
N ALA A 26 6.79 14.14 0.25
CA ALA A 26 7.95 13.90 1.11
C ALA A 26 7.70 12.72 2.08
N LEU A 27 6.54 12.69 2.71
CA LEU A 27 6.13 11.57 3.57
C LEU A 27 6.05 10.26 2.79
N TYR A 28 5.37 10.28 1.65
CA TYR A 28 5.20 9.09 0.80
C TYR A 28 6.55 8.53 0.34
N ASP A 29 7.45 9.39 -0.11
CA ASP A 29 8.80 9.00 -0.53
C ASP A 29 9.59 8.37 0.62
N SER A 30 9.37 8.83 1.86
CA SER A 30 10.08 8.30 3.02
C SER A 30 9.81 6.82 3.28
N PHE A 31 8.64 6.31 2.95
CA PHE A 31 8.34 4.88 3.08
C PHE A 31 9.19 4.01 2.15
N TRP A 32 9.56 4.52 0.99
CA TRP A 32 10.37 3.79 0.01
C TRP A 32 11.88 3.91 0.27
N ASN A 33 12.28 4.83 1.13
CA ASN A 33 13.68 5.08 1.49
C ASN A 33 14.08 4.64 2.91
N GLN A 34 13.11 4.15 3.70
CA GLN A 34 13.40 3.64 5.05
C GLN A 34 14.00 2.23 4.99
N ALA A 35 14.72 1.83 6.05
CA ALA A 35 15.41 0.55 6.11
C ALA A 35 14.84 -0.43 7.15
N HIS A 36 13.69 -0.13 7.75
CA HIS A 36 13.11 -0.95 8.82
C HIS A 36 12.26 -2.09 8.31
N LEU A 37 11.65 -1.93 7.15
CA LEU A 37 10.84 -2.94 6.49
C LEU A 37 11.14 -2.88 4.98
N ALA A 38 11.35 -4.04 4.36
CA ALA A 38 11.71 -4.11 2.95
C ALA A 38 10.72 -3.34 2.06
N PRO A 39 11.16 -2.38 1.23
CA PRO A 39 10.27 -1.64 0.34
C PRO A 39 9.45 -2.55 -0.59
N SER A 40 10.04 -3.65 -1.07
CA SER A 40 9.30 -4.63 -1.88
C SER A 40 8.13 -5.27 -1.12
N THR A 41 8.28 -5.51 0.18
CA THR A 41 7.19 -6.01 1.03
C THR A 41 6.09 -4.94 1.19
N LEU A 42 6.46 -3.67 1.36
CA LEU A 42 5.48 -2.57 1.38
C LEU A 42 4.72 -2.49 0.07
N GLU A 43 5.39 -2.65 -1.07
CA GLU A 43 4.73 -2.64 -2.38
C GLU A 43 3.73 -3.79 -2.51
N LEU A 44 4.06 -4.99 -2.05
CA LEU A 44 3.12 -6.11 -2.01
C LEU A 44 1.87 -5.76 -1.20
N CYS A 45 2.04 -5.14 -0.04
CA CYS A 45 0.93 -4.71 0.82
C CYS A 45 0.09 -3.61 0.15
N ARG A 46 0.73 -2.62 -0.48
CA ARG A 46 0.05 -1.58 -1.25
C ARG A 46 -0.79 -2.17 -2.39
N LEU A 47 -0.20 -3.06 -3.15
CA LEU A 47 -0.88 -3.74 -4.26
C LEU A 47 -2.02 -4.63 -3.76
N ARG A 48 -1.85 -5.28 -2.60
CA ARG A 48 -2.92 -6.07 -2.02
C ARG A 48 -4.12 -5.21 -1.60
N LEU A 49 -3.89 -4.04 -1.03
CA LEU A 49 -4.95 -3.05 -0.78
C LEU A 49 -5.66 -2.64 -2.07
N ALA A 50 -4.90 -2.40 -3.14
CA ALA A 50 -5.48 -2.08 -4.45
C ALA A 50 -6.41 -3.19 -4.96
N GLN A 51 -6.04 -4.47 -4.80
CA GLN A 51 -6.89 -5.60 -5.14
C GLN A 51 -8.15 -5.66 -4.28
N LEU A 52 -8.01 -5.53 -2.97
CA LEU A 52 -9.13 -5.60 -2.03
C LEU A 52 -10.15 -4.48 -2.25
N HIS A 53 -9.67 -3.28 -2.55
CA HIS A 53 -10.52 -2.13 -2.89
C HIS A 53 -10.93 -2.08 -4.36
N ARG A 54 -10.43 -2.97 -5.20
CA ARG A 54 -10.70 -3.00 -6.64
C ARG A 54 -10.31 -1.69 -7.33
N SER A 55 -9.17 -1.13 -6.96
CA SER A 55 -8.63 0.09 -7.56
C SER A 55 -7.67 -0.24 -8.69
N ALA A 56 -8.14 -0.15 -9.93
CA ALA A 56 -7.29 -0.36 -11.11
C ALA A 56 -6.19 0.70 -11.21
N ALA A 57 -6.46 1.93 -10.80
CA ALA A 57 -5.47 3.00 -10.80
C ALA A 57 -4.28 2.67 -9.90
N ASP A 58 -4.54 2.23 -8.66
CA ASP A 58 -3.47 1.89 -7.72
C ASP A 58 -2.77 0.57 -8.09
N TRP A 59 -3.50 -0.39 -8.62
CA TRP A 59 -2.92 -1.63 -9.13
C TRP A 59 -1.93 -1.39 -10.26
N SER A 60 -2.23 -0.46 -11.16
CA SER A 60 -1.36 -0.14 -12.30
C SER A 60 -0.11 0.65 -11.95
N ARG A 61 -0.07 1.30 -10.77
CA ARG A 61 1.11 2.04 -10.32
C ARG A 61 2.23 1.08 -9.91
N VAL A 62 3.46 1.51 -10.10
CA VAL A 62 4.67 0.83 -9.61
C VAL A 62 5.44 1.84 -8.77
N ASP A 63 5.41 1.69 -7.45
CA ASP A 63 6.19 2.52 -6.53
C ASP A 63 7.52 1.84 -6.15
N CYS A 64 7.57 0.50 -6.22
CA CYS A 64 8.76 -0.30 -6.03
C CYS A 64 8.66 -1.55 -6.91
N GLU A 65 9.76 -1.94 -7.52
CA GLU A 65 9.81 -3.18 -8.30
C GLU A 65 9.64 -4.40 -7.39
N ILE A 66 8.82 -5.35 -7.84
CA ILE A 66 8.61 -6.64 -7.19
C ILE A 66 8.77 -7.76 -8.21
N ASP A 67 8.98 -8.97 -7.69
CA ASP A 67 9.01 -10.17 -8.50
C ASP A 67 7.69 -10.36 -9.26
N ALA A 68 7.78 -10.65 -10.56
CA ALA A 68 6.60 -10.81 -11.43
C ALA A 68 5.70 -11.96 -10.98
N GLU A 69 6.28 -13.06 -10.49
CA GLU A 69 5.53 -14.20 -9.98
C GLU A 69 4.73 -13.83 -8.73
N LYS A 70 5.33 -13.05 -7.82
CA LYS A 70 4.62 -12.54 -6.65
C LYS A 70 3.48 -11.61 -7.02
N ARG A 71 3.67 -10.75 -8.00
CA ARG A 71 2.60 -9.88 -8.51
C ARG A 71 1.45 -10.71 -9.09
N GLU A 72 1.76 -11.71 -9.90
CA GLU A 72 0.77 -12.59 -10.54
C GLU A 72 -0.07 -13.36 -9.50
N HIS A 73 0.59 -13.84 -8.43
CA HIS A 73 -0.04 -14.69 -7.41
C HIS A 73 -0.41 -13.94 -6.13
N LEU A 74 -0.46 -12.62 -6.16
CA LEU A 74 -0.73 -11.84 -4.95
C LEU A 74 -2.12 -12.14 -4.36
N ALA A 75 -3.12 -12.43 -5.19
CA ALA A 75 -4.47 -12.73 -4.69
C ALA A 75 -4.55 -14.08 -3.96
N ASP A 76 -3.67 -15.02 -4.29
CA ASP A 76 -3.58 -16.34 -3.65
C ASP A 76 -2.25 -16.55 -2.89
N TRP A 77 -1.69 -15.47 -2.36
CA TRP A 77 -0.39 -15.45 -1.68
C TRP A 77 -0.31 -16.50 -0.55
N SER A 78 -1.38 -16.75 0.16
CA SER A 78 -1.40 -17.67 1.31
C SER A 78 -1.15 -19.12 0.94
N SER A 79 -1.43 -19.50 -0.30
CA SER A 79 -1.23 -20.85 -0.82
C SER A 79 -0.08 -20.97 -1.83
N HIS A 80 0.60 -19.85 -2.17
CA HIS A 80 1.66 -19.83 -3.15
C HIS A 80 3.04 -19.82 -2.48
N GLU A 81 3.95 -20.65 -2.98
CA GLU A 81 5.27 -20.88 -2.35
C GLU A 81 6.28 -19.74 -2.50
N SER A 82 6.06 -18.81 -3.44
CA SER A 82 7.03 -17.73 -3.72
C SER A 82 7.13 -16.67 -2.63
N PHE A 83 6.16 -16.62 -1.71
CA PHE A 83 6.12 -15.61 -0.64
C PHE A 83 6.89 -16.09 0.59
N SER A 84 7.78 -15.23 1.11
CA SER A 84 8.52 -15.50 2.35
C SER A 84 7.60 -15.41 3.58
N ASP A 85 8.05 -15.96 4.70
CA ASP A 85 7.31 -15.86 5.97
C ASP A 85 7.13 -14.41 6.41
N ALA A 86 8.14 -13.55 6.18
CA ALA A 86 8.04 -12.13 6.47
C ALA A 86 7.00 -11.43 5.60
N GLU A 87 6.96 -11.72 4.31
CA GLU A 87 5.94 -11.20 3.40
C GLU A 87 4.53 -11.68 3.78
N ARG A 88 4.40 -12.96 4.13
CA ARG A 88 3.13 -13.55 4.59
C ARG A 88 2.59 -12.87 5.83
N ALA A 89 3.45 -12.60 6.82
CA ALA A 89 3.05 -11.89 8.04
C ALA A 89 2.50 -10.49 7.73
N CYS A 90 3.16 -9.76 6.86
CA CYS A 90 2.73 -8.41 6.46
C CYS A 90 1.46 -8.43 5.60
N LEU A 91 1.31 -9.40 4.71
CA LEU A 91 0.11 -9.54 3.87
C LEU A 91 -1.14 -9.93 4.70
N GLU A 92 -0.97 -10.83 5.66
CA GLU A 92 -2.06 -11.19 6.58
C GLU A 92 -2.50 -9.98 7.40
N PHE A 93 -1.54 -9.24 7.96
CA PHE A 93 -1.82 -8.00 8.68
C PHE A 93 -2.58 -7.00 7.79
N THR A 94 -2.14 -6.83 6.55
CA THR A 94 -2.77 -5.92 5.57
C THR A 94 -4.22 -6.31 5.29
N GLU A 95 -4.51 -7.58 5.09
CA GLU A 95 -5.88 -8.05 4.81
C GLU A 95 -6.82 -7.81 5.98
N ILE A 96 -6.38 -8.12 7.20
CA ILE A 96 -7.19 -7.87 8.40
C ILE A 96 -7.37 -6.36 8.62
N TYR A 97 -6.29 -5.57 8.44
CA TYR A 97 -6.37 -4.11 8.49
C TYR A 97 -7.44 -3.55 7.54
N ALA A 98 -7.50 -4.06 6.32
CA ALA A 98 -8.46 -3.59 5.31
C ALA A 98 -9.91 -3.98 5.63
N MET A 99 -10.11 -5.12 6.30
CA MET A 99 -11.44 -5.62 6.62
C MET A 99 -11.98 -5.07 7.94
N ASP A 100 -11.17 -5.11 9.00
CA ASP A 100 -11.55 -4.66 10.33
C ASP A 100 -10.31 -4.42 11.19
N VAL A 101 -9.96 -3.16 11.40
CA VAL A 101 -8.78 -2.79 12.21
C VAL A 101 -8.89 -3.27 13.66
N GLN A 102 -10.09 -3.47 14.18
CA GLN A 102 -10.28 -3.97 15.54
C GLN A 102 -10.02 -5.49 15.65
N ALA A 103 -9.98 -6.20 14.53
CA ALA A 103 -9.67 -7.62 14.48
C ALA A 103 -8.15 -7.91 14.43
N ILE A 104 -7.30 -6.88 14.37
CA ILE A 104 -5.87 -7.06 14.47
C ILE A 104 -5.52 -7.54 15.87
N SER A 105 -5.01 -8.77 15.96
CA SER A 105 -4.65 -9.41 17.22
C SER A 105 -3.19 -9.13 17.60
N ASP A 106 -2.86 -9.40 18.85
CA ASP A 106 -1.47 -9.35 19.33
C ASP A 106 -0.59 -10.30 18.53
N GLU A 107 -1.10 -11.48 18.16
CA GLU A 107 -0.38 -12.49 17.38
C GLU A 107 -0.01 -11.98 15.98
N LEU A 108 -0.92 -11.26 15.32
CA LEU A 108 -0.63 -10.65 14.01
C LEU A 108 0.48 -9.59 14.12
N ALA A 109 0.43 -8.75 15.13
CA ALA A 109 1.44 -7.74 15.39
C ALA A 109 2.80 -8.38 15.73
N GLU A 110 2.80 -9.38 16.60
CA GLU A 110 4.03 -10.10 16.99
C GLU A 110 4.66 -10.86 15.81
N ALA A 111 3.86 -11.40 14.89
CA ALA A 111 4.36 -12.05 13.69
C ALA A 111 5.16 -11.06 12.81
N VAL A 112 4.67 -9.84 12.64
CA VAL A 112 5.40 -8.78 11.91
C VAL A 112 6.67 -8.38 12.68
N LYS A 113 6.56 -8.16 13.99
CA LYS A 113 7.69 -7.79 14.84
C LYS A 113 8.80 -8.85 14.87
N ALA A 114 8.44 -10.13 14.77
CA ALA A 114 9.43 -11.21 14.73
C ALA A 114 10.39 -11.08 13.54
N HIS A 115 9.95 -10.48 12.45
CA HIS A 115 10.76 -10.26 11.26
C HIS A 115 11.41 -8.86 11.21
N TYR A 116 10.70 -7.83 11.70
CA TYR A 116 11.07 -6.44 11.45
C TYR A 116 11.18 -5.57 12.70
N GLY A 117 10.87 -6.11 13.88
CA GLY A 117 10.91 -5.36 15.13
C GLY A 117 9.85 -4.27 15.24
N ASP A 118 9.93 -3.47 16.30
CA ASP A 118 8.96 -2.39 16.58
C ASP A 118 8.95 -1.34 15.46
N ALA A 119 10.10 -0.92 14.99
CA ALA A 119 10.21 0.08 13.93
C ALA A 119 9.58 -0.42 12.61
N GLY A 120 9.75 -1.70 12.29
CA GLY A 120 9.11 -2.30 11.11
C GLY A 120 7.60 -2.38 11.24
N LEU A 121 7.08 -2.74 12.42
CA LEU A 121 5.64 -2.75 12.66
C LEU A 121 5.03 -1.34 12.53
N VAL A 122 5.67 -0.33 13.14
CA VAL A 122 5.21 1.06 13.02
C VAL A 122 5.26 1.52 11.56
N THR A 123 6.32 1.17 10.83
CA THR A 123 6.43 1.47 9.39
C THR A 123 5.25 0.88 8.62
N LEU A 124 4.91 -0.39 8.86
CA LEU A 124 3.79 -1.06 8.19
C LEU A 124 2.47 -0.37 8.50
N VAL A 125 2.19 -0.10 9.77
CA VAL A 125 0.92 0.51 10.20
C VAL A 125 0.74 1.90 9.59
N GLU A 126 1.77 2.74 9.65
CA GLU A 126 1.73 4.09 9.07
C GLU A 126 1.59 4.03 7.55
N ALA A 127 2.34 3.16 6.89
CA ALA A 127 2.25 3.00 5.43
C ALA A 127 0.87 2.51 5.00
N LEU A 128 0.28 1.54 5.70
CA LEU A 128 -1.06 1.04 5.39
C LEU A 128 -2.11 2.15 5.51
N GLY A 129 -2.02 3.01 6.53
CA GLY A 129 -2.92 4.15 6.67
C GLY A 129 -2.85 5.09 5.47
N ILE A 130 -1.66 5.39 5.01
CA ILE A 130 -1.44 6.25 3.83
C ILE A 130 -1.89 5.54 2.54
N PHE A 131 -1.53 4.28 2.35
CA PHE A 131 -1.90 3.52 1.14
C PHE A 131 -3.41 3.35 1.04
N ASP A 132 -4.08 3.00 2.13
CA ASP A 132 -5.53 2.84 2.17
C ASP A 132 -6.24 4.16 1.86
N GLY A 133 -5.80 5.26 2.48
CA GLY A 133 -6.32 6.60 2.22
C GLY A 133 -6.14 7.01 0.77
N MET A 134 -4.98 6.74 0.17
CA MET A 134 -4.69 7.07 -1.23
C MET A 134 -5.47 6.20 -2.22
N THR A 135 -5.69 4.92 -1.89
CA THR A 135 -6.54 4.03 -2.69
C THR A 135 -7.99 4.54 -2.70
N ARG A 136 -8.50 4.94 -1.55
CA ARG A 136 -9.84 5.54 -1.44
C ARG A 136 -9.94 6.85 -2.21
N LEU A 137 -8.90 7.69 -2.18
CA LEU A 137 -8.83 8.91 -2.97
C LEU A 137 -8.91 8.60 -4.46
N SER A 138 -8.15 7.63 -4.94
CA SER A 138 -8.18 7.21 -6.34
C SER A 138 -9.57 6.77 -6.79
N LEU A 139 -10.27 6.01 -5.95
CA LEU A 139 -11.64 5.55 -6.21
C LEU A 139 -12.63 6.72 -6.20
N LEU A 140 -12.50 7.60 -5.20
CA LEU A 140 -13.38 8.76 -5.02
C LEU A 140 -13.27 9.71 -6.22
N TRP A 141 -12.06 10.01 -6.67
CA TRP A 141 -11.79 10.88 -7.82
C TRP A 141 -11.88 10.16 -9.16
N GLN A 142 -12.12 8.84 -9.17
CA GLN A 142 -12.20 8.03 -10.39
C GLN A 142 -10.96 8.18 -11.27
N LEU A 143 -9.79 8.07 -10.66
CA LEU A 143 -8.52 8.21 -11.36
C LEU A 143 -8.31 7.07 -12.37
N ALA A 144 -7.70 7.39 -13.50
CA ALA A 144 -7.39 6.42 -14.53
C ALA A 144 -6.18 5.55 -14.15
N SER A 145 -6.13 4.35 -14.72
CA SER A 145 -4.96 3.48 -14.64
C SER A 145 -3.75 4.15 -15.32
N VAL A 146 -2.56 3.87 -14.78
CA VAL A 146 -1.30 4.29 -15.40
C VAL A 146 -1.03 3.37 -16.59
N GLU A 147 -0.76 3.96 -17.75
CA GLU A 147 -0.31 3.23 -18.94
C GLU A 147 1.22 3.05 -18.88
N HIS A 148 1.71 1.86 -19.23
CA HIS A 148 3.13 1.51 -19.26
C HIS A 148 3.58 1.15 -20.66
#